data_3fc806750e1d75631fe333dda71933fe
#
_entry.id   3fc806750e1d75631fe333dda71933fe
#
_cell.length_a   1.000
_cell.length_b   1.000
_cell.length_c   1.000
_cell.angle_alpha   90.00
_cell.angle_beta   90.00
_cell.angle_gamma   90.00
#
_symmetry.space_group_name_H-M   'P 1'
#
loop_
_entity.id
_entity.type
_entity.pdbx_description
1 polymer ?
#
loop_
_entity_poly.entity_id
_entity_poly.type
_entity_poly.pdbx_seq_one_letter_code
_entity_poly.pdbx_strand_id
1 'polypeptide(L)'
;MKKIFYSILWLLAGFALYSCSLDEPTYGKTTSENFYKTQSQIEEALTGAYLQLRTTWNEYALNFYFVGDCSTDDALKGSTDGDRAEVMELQNFNVYTTNGEAGRRWEILYRLINRCNEVIAKAPTAQGDKVILARYENEAKALRAFGYYSLVTTFGGVPLLTEPI
;
A
#
# COMPACT_ATOMS: atom_id res chain seq x y z
N MET A 1 -46.76 5.26 -40.92
CA MET A 1 -45.28 5.31 -40.75
C MET A 1 -44.82 5.77 -39.38
N LYS A 2 -45.28 6.91 -38.82
CA LYS A 2 -44.89 7.40 -37.50
C LYS A 2 -45.14 6.43 -36.32
N LYS A 3 -46.29 5.73 -36.32
CA LYS A 3 -46.63 4.76 -35.25
C LYS A 3 -45.70 3.55 -35.21
N ILE A 4 -45.28 3.05 -36.37
CA ILE A 4 -44.34 1.92 -36.51
C ILE A 4 -42.93 2.36 -36.01
N PHE A 5 -42.52 3.59 -36.32
CA PHE A 5 -41.26 4.14 -35.85
C PHE A 5 -41.18 4.23 -34.31
N TYR A 6 -42.25 4.71 -33.65
CA TYR A 6 -42.32 4.75 -32.18
C TYR A 6 -42.33 3.36 -31.55
N SER A 7 -43.03 2.37 -32.19
CA SER A 7 -43.03 1.00 -31.68
C SER A 7 -41.62 0.35 -31.75
N ILE A 8 -40.88 0.59 -32.82
CA ILE A 8 -39.48 0.10 -32.98
C ILE A 8 -38.57 0.80 -31.97
N LEU A 9 -38.75 2.11 -31.72
CA LEU A 9 -37.96 2.87 -30.75
C LEU A 9 -38.17 2.36 -29.31
N TRP A 10 -39.43 2.04 -28.94
CA TRP A 10 -39.75 1.45 -27.62
C TRP A 10 -39.18 0.04 -27.46
N LEU A 11 -39.15 -0.77 -28.53
CA LEU A 11 -38.57 -2.10 -28.52
C LEU A 11 -37.03 -2.03 -28.34
N LEU A 12 -36.37 -1.11 -29.03
CA LEU A 12 -34.91 -0.87 -28.89
C LEU A 12 -34.55 -0.34 -27.50
N ALA A 13 -35.37 0.57 -26.94
CA ALA A 13 -35.17 1.06 -25.59
C ALA A 13 -35.34 -0.05 -24.52
N GLY A 14 -36.26 -0.99 -24.73
CA GLY A 14 -36.45 -2.16 -23.86
C GLY A 14 -35.24 -3.10 -23.88
N PHE A 15 -34.59 -3.29 -25.01
CA PHE A 15 -33.37 -4.11 -25.12
C PHE A 15 -32.14 -3.44 -24.48
N ALA A 16 -32.06 -2.10 -24.45
CA ALA A 16 -30.94 -1.38 -23.83
C ALA A 16 -30.94 -1.48 -22.29
N LEU A 17 -32.07 -1.87 -21.68
CA LEU A 17 -32.18 -2.05 -20.23
C LEU A 17 -31.77 -3.46 -19.76
N TYR A 18 -31.54 -4.41 -20.63
CA TYR A 18 -30.88 -5.67 -20.32
C TYR A 18 -29.37 -5.44 -20.20
N SER A 19 -28.96 -4.71 -19.18
CA SER A 19 -27.55 -4.65 -18.77
C SER A 19 -27.16 -6.05 -18.29
N CYS A 20 -26.26 -6.70 -19.02
CA CYS A 20 -25.61 -7.91 -18.53
C CYS A 20 -24.98 -7.61 -17.17
N SER A 21 -25.31 -8.38 -16.15
CA SER A 21 -24.56 -8.41 -14.89
C SER A 21 -23.10 -8.73 -15.24
N LEU A 22 -22.20 -7.80 -14.93
CA LEU A 22 -20.76 -7.97 -15.09
C LEU A 22 -20.13 -8.73 -13.91
N ASP A 23 -20.94 -9.43 -13.13
CA ASP A 23 -20.46 -10.29 -12.05
C ASP A 23 -19.71 -11.48 -12.65
N GLU A 24 -18.43 -11.30 -12.90
CA GLU A 24 -17.52 -12.40 -13.23
C GLU A 24 -17.33 -13.28 -11.99
N PRO A 25 -17.66 -14.57 -12.05
CA PRO A 25 -17.30 -15.49 -10.97
C PRO A 25 -15.77 -15.53 -10.85
N THR A 26 -15.25 -15.11 -9.70
CA THR A 26 -13.82 -15.02 -9.41
C THR A 26 -13.18 -16.38 -9.10
N TYR A 27 -13.44 -17.39 -9.97
CA TYR A 27 -12.86 -18.72 -9.79
C TYR A 27 -11.32 -18.65 -9.82
N GLY A 28 -10.69 -19.10 -8.72
CA GLY A 28 -9.23 -19.15 -8.61
C GLY A 28 -8.52 -17.80 -8.45
N LYS A 29 -9.25 -16.68 -8.38
CA LYS A 29 -8.66 -15.36 -8.11
C LYS A 29 -8.81 -15.04 -6.62
N THR A 30 -7.72 -14.58 -6.01
CA THR A 30 -7.74 -14.03 -4.65
C THR A 30 -8.26 -12.59 -4.72
N THR A 31 -9.36 -12.31 -4.04
CA THR A 31 -9.95 -10.97 -3.92
C THR A 31 -9.95 -10.55 -2.45
N SER A 32 -10.12 -9.27 -2.16
CA SER A 32 -10.27 -8.77 -0.78
C SER A 32 -11.47 -9.38 -0.04
N GLU A 33 -12.46 -9.90 -0.77
CA GLU A 33 -13.64 -10.55 -0.20
C GLU A 33 -13.41 -12.01 0.19
N ASN A 34 -12.57 -12.74 -0.54
CA ASN A 34 -12.32 -14.16 -0.30
C ASN A 34 -11.00 -14.44 0.42
N PHE A 35 -10.12 -13.46 0.53
CA PHE A 35 -8.91 -13.48 1.35
C PHE A 35 -9.22 -13.03 2.79
N TYR A 36 -8.31 -13.18 3.71
CA TYR A 36 -8.44 -12.86 5.16
C TYR A 36 -9.47 -13.69 5.93
N LYS A 37 -9.86 -14.88 5.43
CA LYS A 37 -10.87 -15.73 6.09
C LYS A 37 -10.27 -16.70 7.11
N THR A 38 -9.01 -17.09 6.94
CA THR A 38 -8.34 -18.11 7.76
C THR A 38 -7.08 -17.56 8.41
N GLN A 39 -6.65 -18.22 9.50
CA GLN A 39 -5.39 -17.89 10.19
C GLN A 39 -4.19 -17.88 9.24
N SER A 40 -4.08 -18.84 8.33
CA SER A 40 -2.99 -18.88 7.33
C SER A 40 -3.01 -17.65 6.42
N GLN A 41 -4.18 -17.23 5.97
CA GLN A 41 -4.30 -16.03 5.13
C GLN A 41 -3.95 -14.75 5.89
N ILE A 42 -4.25 -14.68 7.18
CA ILE A 42 -3.82 -13.55 8.03
C ILE A 42 -2.30 -13.55 8.20
N GLU A 43 -1.67 -14.73 8.38
CA GLU A 43 -0.22 -14.87 8.43
C GLU A 43 0.46 -14.44 7.13
N GLU A 44 -0.10 -14.86 5.99
CA GLU A 44 0.35 -14.42 4.66
C GLU A 44 0.24 -12.90 4.49
N ALA A 45 -0.88 -12.30 4.94
CA ALA A 45 -1.07 -10.86 4.90
C ALA A 45 -0.05 -10.11 5.78
N LEU A 46 0.20 -10.60 6.99
CA LEU A 46 1.22 -10.06 7.89
C LEU A 46 2.62 -10.17 7.28
N THR A 47 2.94 -11.33 6.69
CA THR A 47 4.19 -11.52 5.93
C THR A 47 4.31 -10.51 4.80
N GLY A 48 3.20 -10.26 4.09
CA GLY A 48 3.11 -9.23 3.06
C GLY A 48 3.38 -7.80 3.58
N ALA A 49 3.03 -7.51 4.83
CA ALA A 49 3.41 -6.24 5.49
C ALA A 49 4.91 -6.20 5.77
N TYR A 50 5.49 -7.24 6.35
CA TYR A 50 6.95 -7.35 6.58
C TYR A 50 7.76 -7.21 5.28
N LEU A 51 7.26 -7.73 4.15
CA LEU A 51 7.93 -7.61 2.86
C LEU A 51 8.12 -6.16 2.39
N GLN A 52 7.37 -5.18 2.94
CA GLN A 52 7.61 -3.77 2.63
C GLN A 52 8.93 -3.26 3.21
N LEU A 53 9.47 -3.95 4.22
CA LEU A 53 10.76 -3.62 4.85
C LEU A 53 11.94 -4.37 4.22
N ARG A 54 11.71 -5.10 3.13
CA ARG A 54 12.73 -5.91 2.47
C ARG A 54 13.80 -5.06 1.79
N THR A 55 15.00 -5.61 1.72
CA THR A 55 16.16 -5.02 1.05
C THR A 55 16.18 -5.38 -0.43
N THR A 56 15.62 -4.56 -1.31
CA THR A 56 15.90 -4.57 -2.74
C THR A 56 16.25 -3.17 -3.24
N TRP A 57 16.78 -3.06 -4.46
CA TRP A 57 17.29 -1.82 -5.04
C TRP A 57 16.31 -0.63 -5.02
N ASN A 58 15.03 -0.88 -4.87
CA ASN A 58 13.99 0.15 -4.91
C ASN A 58 13.11 0.15 -3.66
N GLU A 59 13.56 -0.48 -2.56
CA GLU A 59 12.73 -0.70 -1.39
C GLU A 59 13.31 -0.05 -0.13
N TYR A 60 12.64 -0.28 0.99
CA TYR A 60 12.83 0.42 2.25
C TYR A 60 14.29 0.56 2.70
N ALA A 61 15.08 -0.52 2.66
CA ALA A 61 16.42 -0.47 3.26
C ALA A 61 17.40 0.44 2.50
N LEU A 62 17.38 0.42 1.16
CA LEU A 62 18.21 1.33 0.37
C LEU A 62 17.72 2.77 0.51
N ASN A 63 16.42 2.97 0.48
CA ASN A 63 15.83 4.28 0.71
C ASN A 63 16.08 4.78 2.15
N PHE A 64 16.09 3.88 3.15
CA PHE A 64 16.47 4.22 4.52
C PHE A 64 17.90 4.76 4.58
N TYR A 65 18.85 4.10 3.92
CA TYR A 65 20.22 4.57 3.80
C TYR A 65 20.30 5.94 3.13
N PHE A 66 19.63 6.16 2.00
CA PHE A 66 19.69 7.44 1.30
C PHE A 66 19.07 8.59 2.11
N VAL A 67 17.87 8.39 2.63
CA VAL A 67 17.17 9.45 3.36
C VAL A 67 17.67 9.59 4.80
N GLY A 68 18.20 8.52 5.39
CA GLY A 68 18.79 8.53 6.73
C GLY A 68 20.27 8.96 6.69
N ASP A 69 21.13 8.06 6.21
CA ASP A 69 22.57 8.20 6.39
C ASP A 69 23.20 9.24 5.43
N CYS A 70 22.78 9.28 4.14
CA CYS A 70 23.29 10.27 3.19
C CYS A 70 22.82 11.70 3.45
N SER A 71 21.83 11.91 4.33
CA SER A 71 21.46 13.24 4.79
C SER A 71 22.14 13.65 6.08
N THR A 72 23.26 13.02 6.41
CA THR A 72 24.12 13.32 7.57
C THR A 72 25.57 13.50 7.11
N ASP A 73 26.46 13.81 8.03
CA ASP A 73 27.90 13.86 7.82
C ASP A 73 28.59 12.48 7.89
N ASP A 74 27.86 11.43 8.28
CA ASP A 74 28.40 10.08 8.43
C ASP A 74 28.54 9.33 7.11
N ALA A 75 27.77 9.68 6.06
CA ALA A 75 27.82 8.99 4.77
C ALA A 75 27.74 9.94 3.57
N LEU A 76 28.45 9.59 2.54
CA LEU A 76 28.40 10.27 1.24
C LEU A 76 27.74 9.36 0.21
N LYS A 77 27.06 9.98 -0.76
CA LYS A 77 26.48 9.26 -1.90
C LYS A 77 27.52 8.39 -2.62
N GLY A 78 28.78 8.84 -2.70
CA GLY A 78 29.79 8.24 -3.55
C GLY A 78 29.43 8.37 -5.04
N SER A 79 29.99 7.49 -5.89
CA SER A 79 29.71 7.49 -7.32
C SER A 79 30.09 8.79 -8.07
N THR A 80 29.71 8.91 -9.33
CA THR A 80 30.00 10.08 -10.17
C THR A 80 28.92 11.14 -10.06
N ASP A 81 29.27 12.39 -10.41
CA ASP A 81 28.30 13.47 -10.55
C ASP A 81 27.25 13.09 -11.60
N GLY A 82 25.98 13.32 -11.29
CA GLY A 82 24.85 12.98 -12.15
C GLY A 82 24.25 11.58 -11.93
N ASP A 83 24.96 10.66 -11.28
CA ASP A 83 24.34 9.43 -10.81
C ASP A 83 23.52 9.71 -9.54
N ARG A 84 22.24 9.29 -9.53
CA ARG A 84 21.31 9.52 -8.41
C ARG A 84 21.30 10.95 -7.88
N ALA A 85 20.94 11.89 -8.74
CA ALA A 85 20.87 13.32 -8.41
C ALA A 85 20.03 13.60 -7.15
N GLU A 86 18.93 12.85 -6.94
CA GLU A 86 18.08 12.98 -5.76
C GLU A 86 18.80 12.67 -4.44
N VAL A 87 19.76 11.73 -4.44
CA VAL A 87 20.58 11.43 -3.25
C VAL A 87 21.59 12.54 -3.01
N MET A 88 22.12 13.18 -4.07
CA MET A 88 22.97 14.36 -3.94
C MET A 88 22.21 15.55 -3.36
N GLU A 89 20.93 15.73 -3.70
CA GLU A 89 20.08 16.75 -3.08
C GLU A 89 19.95 16.54 -1.57
N LEU A 90 19.75 15.27 -1.13
CA LEU A 90 19.69 14.90 0.29
C LEU A 90 21.01 15.20 0.99
N GLN A 91 22.14 14.75 0.42
CA GLN A 91 23.47 14.98 0.97
C GLN A 91 23.81 16.48 1.11
N ASN A 92 23.40 17.31 0.17
CA ASN A 92 23.66 18.74 0.18
C ASN A 92 22.62 19.57 0.95
N PHE A 93 21.65 18.91 1.59
CA PHE A 93 20.51 19.56 2.29
C PHE A 93 19.72 20.53 1.42
N ASN A 94 19.65 20.25 0.11
CA ASN A 94 18.94 21.06 -0.88
C ASN A 94 17.85 20.21 -1.57
N VAL A 95 16.91 19.72 -0.76
CA VAL A 95 15.88 18.78 -1.19
C VAL A 95 14.70 19.52 -1.80
N TYR A 96 14.35 19.19 -3.03
CA TYR A 96 13.19 19.71 -3.72
C TYR A 96 11.95 18.85 -3.46
N THR A 97 10.77 19.44 -3.58
CA THR A 97 9.48 18.72 -3.42
C THR A 97 9.28 17.61 -4.46
N THR A 98 10.04 17.62 -5.54
CA THR A 98 10.08 16.61 -6.60
C THR A 98 11.07 15.49 -6.34
N ASN A 99 11.78 15.49 -5.21
CA ASN A 99 12.78 14.48 -4.90
C ASN A 99 12.17 13.08 -4.83
N GLY A 100 12.62 12.19 -5.72
CA GLY A 100 12.08 10.85 -5.88
C GLY A 100 12.33 9.93 -4.68
N GLU A 101 13.45 10.10 -3.95
CA GLU A 101 13.75 9.29 -2.78
C GLU A 101 12.85 9.66 -1.58
N ALA A 102 12.56 10.94 -1.40
CA ALA A 102 11.60 11.39 -0.38
C ALA A 102 10.18 10.89 -0.72
N GLY A 103 9.76 11.01 -1.98
CA GLY A 103 8.47 10.49 -2.45
C GLY A 103 8.35 8.97 -2.26
N ARG A 104 9.40 8.22 -2.57
CA ARG A 104 9.46 6.76 -2.39
C ARG A 104 9.33 6.36 -0.92
N ARG A 105 9.99 7.08 0.00
CA ARG A 105 9.87 6.82 1.44
C ARG A 105 8.43 6.98 1.92
N TRP A 106 7.76 8.03 1.48
CA TRP A 106 6.34 8.25 1.76
C TRP A 106 5.47 7.08 1.28
N GLU A 107 5.63 6.70 0.03
CA GLU A 107 4.85 5.63 -0.60
C GLU A 107 5.05 4.27 0.10
N ILE A 108 6.30 3.87 0.35
CA ILE A 108 6.62 2.59 0.99
C ILE A 108 6.02 2.52 2.40
N LEU A 109 6.15 3.58 3.19
CA LEU A 109 5.67 3.59 4.57
C LEU A 109 4.14 3.63 4.64
N TYR A 110 3.46 4.38 3.78
CA TYR A 110 1.99 4.32 3.74
C TYR A 110 1.47 3.00 3.20
N ARG A 111 2.18 2.34 2.28
CA ARG A 111 1.85 0.99 1.84
C ARG A 111 2.02 -0.04 2.98
N LEU A 112 3.07 0.08 3.78
CA LEU A 112 3.24 -0.71 5.01
C LEU A 112 2.06 -0.50 5.97
N ILE A 113 1.73 0.75 6.26
CA ILE A 113 0.63 1.14 7.16
C ILE A 113 -0.69 0.57 6.68
N ASN A 114 -1.01 0.68 5.38
CA ASN A 114 -2.26 0.14 4.84
C ASN A 114 -2.33 -1.38 4.97
N ARG A 115 -1.24 -2.11 4.66
CA ARG A 115 -1.19 -3.57 4.86
C ARG A 115 -1.36 -3.96 6.33
N CYS A 116 -0.80 -3.20 7.25
CA CYS A 116 -1.01 -3.41 8.68
C CYS A 116 -2.48 -3.16 9.07
N ASN A 117 -3.10 -2.11 8.55
CA ASN A 117 -4.51 -1.80 8.78
C ASN A 117 -5.43 -2.95 8.33
N GLU A 118 -5.15 -3.57 7.17
CA GLU A 118 -5.89 -4.75 6.71
C GLU A 118 -5.78 -5.92 7.70
N VAL A 119 -4.57 -6.24 8.16
CA VAL A 119 -4.37 -7.32 9.16
C VAL A 119 -5.11 -6.99 10.45
N ILE A 120 -4.99 -5.78 10.97
CA ILE A 120 -5.63 -5.34 12.22
C ILE A 120 -7.17 -5.43 12.10
N ALA A 121 -7.73 -5.02 10.97
CA ALA A 121 -9.18 -5.05 10.75
C ALA A 121 -9.73 -6.46 10.56
N LYS A 122 -8.97 -7.35 9.92
CA LYS A 122 -9.47 -8.67 9.49
C LYS A 122 -9.12 -9.82 10.46
N ALA A 123 -8.00 -9.76 11.18
CA ALA A 123 -7.56 -10.82 12.09
C ALA A 123 -8.61 -11.21 13.14
N PRO A 124 -9.35 -10.28 13.79
CA PRO A 124 -10.34 -10.65 14.80
C PRO A 124 -11.48 -11.53 14.27
N THR A 125 -11.82 -11.39 12.98
CA THR A 125 -12.95 -12.08 12.35
C THR A 125 -12.56 -13.38 11.64
N ALA A 126 -11.26 -13.63 11.47
CA ALA A 126 -10.75 -14.82 10.79
C ALA A 126 -11.01 -16.10 11.60
N GLN A 127 -11.10 -17.22 10.87
CA GLN A 127 -11.19 -18.56 11.45
C GLN A 127 -9.80 -19.05 11.85
N GLY A 128 -9.66 -19.56 13.07
CA GLY A 128 -8.40 -20.09 13.59
C GLY A 128 -8.26 -19.92 15.10
N ASP A 129 -7.05 -20.16 15.60
CA ASP A 129 -6.72 -19.96 17.01
C ASP A 129 -6.73 -18.47 17.36
N LYS A 130 -7.60 -18.10 18.28
CA LYS A 130 -7.79 -16.69 18.68
C LYS A 130 -6.57 -16.05 19.35
N VAL A 131 -5.75 -16.87 20.02
CA VAL A 131 -4.51 -16.38 20.65
C VAL A 131 -3.48 -16.03 19.57
N ILE A 132 -3.35 -16.89 18.55
CA ILE A 132 -2.46 -16.67 17.43
C ILE A 132 -2.92 -15.47 16.57
N LEU A 133 -4.22 -15.39 16.28
CA LEU A 133 -4.78 -14.26 15.53
C LEU A 133 -4.60 -12.92 16.27
N ALA A 134 -4.78 -12.90 17.60
CA ALA A 134 -4.51 -11.70 18.42
C ALA A 134 -3.01 -11.33 18.41
N ARG A 135 -2.11 -12.32 18.37
CA ARG A 135 -0.68 -12.06 18.20
C ARG A 135 -0.39 -11.37 16.86
N TYR A 136 -0.93 -11.89 15.75
CA TYR A 136 -0.75 -11.28 14.42
C TYR A 136 -1.30 -9.85 14.35
N GLU A 137 -2.45 -9.59 14.98
CA GLU A 137 -3.01 -8.25 15.10
C GLU A 137 -2.06 -7.30 15.85
N ASN A 138 -1.47 -7.76 16.95
CA ASN A 138 -0.54 -6.95 17.75
C ASN A 138 0.79 -6.72 17.05
N GLU A 139 1.31 -7.72 16.31
CA GLU A 139 2.47 -7.55 15.44
C GLU A 139 2.22 -6.50 14.35
N ALA A 140 1.05 -6.54 13.71
CA ALA A 140 0.67 -5.53 12.73
C ALA A 140 0.56 -4.12 13.34
N LYS A 141 0.05 -3.98 14.58
CA LYS A 141 0.04 -2.71 15.31
C LYS A 141 1.45 -2.18 15.57
N ALA A 142 2.38 -3.05 15.93
CA ALA A 142 3.78 -2.69 16.15
C ALA A 142 4.45 -2.22 14.84
N LEU A 143 4.23 -2.94 13.73
CA LEU A 143 4.72 -2.54 12.41
C LEU A 143 4.12 -1.21 11.95
N ARG A 144 2.84 -0.98 12.19
CA ARG A 144 2.17 0.29 11.88
C ARG A 144 2.78 1.44 12.68
N ALA A 145 3.04 1.23 13.96
CA ALA A 145 3.70 2.22 14.81
C ALA A 145 5.11 2.55 14.29
N PHE A 146 5.89 1.55 13.86
CA PHE A 146 7.18 1.74 13.21
C PHE A 146 7.06 2.55 11.92
N GLY A 147 6.05 2.27 11.09
CA GLY A 147 5.76 3.03 9.87
C GLY A 147 5.52 4.51 10.16
N TYR A 148 4.68 4.82 11.14
CA TYR A 148 4.41 6.20 11.56
C TYR A 148 5.62 6.87 12.21
N TYR A 149 6.37 6.17 13.04
CA TYR A 149 7.63 6.68 13.59
C TYR A 149 8.58 7.12 12.46
N SER A 150 8.77 6.26 11.45
CA SER A 150 9.62 6.55 10.31
C SER A 150 9.10 7.71 9.45
N LEU A 151 7.79 7.87 9.32
CA LEU A 151 7.18 9.01 8.62
C LEU A 151 7.40 10.31 9.39
N VAL A 152 7.09 10.33 10.67
CA VAL A 152 7.17 11.54 11.51
C VAL A 152 8.61 12.05 11.64
N THR A 153 9.57 11.14 11.80
CA THR A 153 10.99 11.52 11.85
C THR A 153 11.53 12.08 10.55
N THR A 154 10.91 11.75 9.41
CA THR A 154 11.32 12.25 8.10
C THR A 154 10.55 13.52 7.68
N PHE A 155 9.23 13.55 7.90
CA PHE A 155 8.35 14.57 7.31
C PHE A 155 7.68 15.48 8.35
N GLY A 156 7.84 15.21 9.65
CA GLY A 156 7.08 15.91 10.68
C GLY A 156 5.63 15.43 10.76
N GLY A 157 4.66 16.35 10.81
CA GLY A 157 3.24 15.98 10.87
C GLY A 157 2.74 15.31 9.60
N VAL A 158 2.11 14.14 9.74
CA VAL A 158 1.61 13.32 8.62
C VAL A 158 0.15 12.91 8.83
N PRO A 159 -0.63 12.61 7.78
CA PRO A 159 -1.99 12.08 7.90
C PRO A 159 -2.03 10.77 8.68
N LEU A 160 -2.93 10.68 9.65
CA LEU A 160 -3.14 9.47 10.45
C LEU A 160 -4.25 8.62 9.83
N LEU A 161 -3.86 7.49 9.23
CA LEU A 161 -4.76 6.51 8.62
C LEU A 161 -4.75 5.23 9.47
N THR A 162 -5.85 4.96 10.16
CA THR A 162 -5.98 3.80 11.06
C THR A 162 -6.86 2.69 10.52
N GLU A 163 -7.48 2.92 9.36
CA GLU A 163 -8.35 1.98 8.65
C GLU A 163 -7.79 1.64 7.28
N PRO A 164 -8.13 0.49 6.69
CA PRO A 164 -7.80 0.15 5.30
C PRO A 164 -8.34 1.18 4.31
N ILE A 165 -7.57 1.43 3.24
CA ILE A 165 -7.95 2.34 2.15
C ILE A 165 -8.42 1.51 0.97
#